data_db5106482b658092107e847f951f7ff8
#
_entry.id   db5106482b658092107e847f951f7ff8
#
_cell.length_a   1.000
_cell.length_b   1.000
_cell.length_c   1.000
_cell.angle_alpha   90.00
_cell.angle_beta   90.00
_cell.angle_gamma   90.00
#
_symmetry.space_group_name_H-M   'P 1'
#
loop_
_entity.id
_entity.type
_entity.pdbx_description
1 polymer ?
#
loop_
_entity_poly.entity_id
_entity_poly.type
_entity_poly.pdbx_seq_one_letter_code
_entity_poly.pdbx_strand_id
1 'polypeptide(L)'
;MKKTGNIQPDKLLWRVISDGADRFSETFDLAVAYLEGGSAYYVADHVNAKKKAAFVHIAYGNSGYTREMDRDCYEKMDQIFTVSQETRRHFLQFYPEYEKKVQVFHNILDTDRIAREAQLPGGFSDSYTGIRILTVGRLAYQKAYDIAIPAMKKIREDGYEARWYVLGEGSERNALEKQIAELGLQE
;
A
#
# COMPACT_ATOMS: atom_id res chain seq x y z
N MET A 1 -2.22 27.21 -5.65
CA MET A 1 -2.71 27.03 -4.28
C MET A 1 -2.15 25.71 -3.72
N LYS A 2 -1.25 25.78 -2.74
CA LYS A 2 -0.80 24.58 -2.01
C LYS A 2 -2.01 24.03 -1.27
N LYS A 3 -2.49 22.82 -1.64
CA LYS A 3 -3.42 22.08 -0.79
C LYS A 3 -2.66 21.81 0.50
N THR A 4 -3.02 22.51 1.58
CA THR A 4 -2.67 22.10 2.93
C THR A 4 -3.22 20.70 3.08
N GLY A 5 -2.35 19.70 3.21
CA GLY A 5 -2.76 18.32 3.34
C GLY A 5 -3.68 18.21 4.57
N ASN A 6 -4.92 17.81 4.34
CA ASN A 6 -5.81 17.48 5.45
C ASN A 6 -5.20 16.30 6.21
N ILE A 7 -4.79 16.53 7.45
CA ILE A 7 -4.38 15.47 8.36
C ILE A 7 -5.55 14.49 8.46
N GLN A 8 -5.29 13.24 8.07
CA GLN A 8 -6.29 12.19 8.20
C GLN A 8 -6.35 11.73 9.66
N PRO A 9 -7.53 11.61 10.27
CA PRO A 9 -7.66 11.26 11.69
C PRO A 9 -6.97 9.95 12.07
N ASP A 10 -7.00 8.96 11.19
CA ASP A 10 -6.33 7.67 11.40
C ASP A 10 -4.79 7.81 11.49
N LYS A 11 -4.19 8.74 10.74
CA LYS A 11 -2.75 9.00 10.81
C LYS A 11 -2.36 9.70 12.11
N LEU A 12 -3.20 10.62 12.59
CA LEU A 12 -3.02 11.24 13.90
C LEU A 12 -3.12 10.20 15.02
N LEU A 13 -4.04 9.26 14.91
CA LEU A 13 -4.21 8.17 15.88
C LEU A 13 -2.90 7.36 16.02
N TRP A 14 -2.22 7.03 14.92
CA TRP A 14 -0.93 6.34 14.96
C TRP A 14 0.12 7.10 15.74
N ARG A 15 0.13 8.45 15.66
CA ARG A 15 1.05 9.27 16.44
C ARG A 15 0.73 9.19 17.94
N VAL A 16 -0.53 9.31 18.30
CA VAL A 16 -0.99 9.22 19.70
C VAL A 16 -0.67 7.84 20.30
N ILE A 17 -0.93 6.77 19.55
CA ILE A 17 -0.61 5.40 20.00
C ILE A 17 0.89 5.25 20.24
N SER A 18 1.71 5.73 19.32
CA SER A 18 3.16 5.68 19.48
C SER A 18 3.64 6.46 20.71
N ASP A 19 3.12 7.67 20.92
CA ASP A 19 3.51 8.51 22.06
C ASP A 19 3.12 7.88 23.42
N GLY A 20 2.02 7.09 23.45
CA GLY A 20 1.53 6.41 24.67
C GLY A 20 2.10 5.00 24.88
N ALA A 21 2.93 4.50 23.99
CA ALA A 21 3.47 3.15 24.08
C ALA A 21 4.69 3.08 25.03
N ASP A 22 4.89 1.92 25.66
CA ASP A 22 6.02 1.65 26.51
C ASP A 22 7.34 1.70 25.73
N ARG A 23 8.45 1.92 26.44
CA ARG A 23 9.80 1.91 25.89
C ARG A 23 10.47 0.57 26.18
N PHE A 24 11.28 0.10 25.24
CA PHE A 24 12.20 -0.99 25.51
C PHE A 24 13.32 -0.50 26.47
N SER A 25 13.64 -1.31 27.48
CA SER A 25 14.77 -1.07 28.37
C SER A 25 16.11 -1.45 27.73
N GLU A 26 16.06 -2.40 26.81
CA GLU A 26 17.23 -2.94 26.12
C GLU A 26 17.77 -1.99 25.05
N THR A 27 19.04 -2.16 24.71
CA THR A 27 19.66 -1.51 23.58
C THR A 27 19.94 -2.52 22.48
N PHE A 28 19.41 -2.27 21.29
CA PHE A 28 19.56 -3.14 20.12
C PHE A 28 20.74 -2.68 19.25
N ASP A 29 21.33 -3.59 18.49
CA ASP A 29 22.33 -3.22 17.48
C ASP A 29 21.69 -2.49 16.29
N LEU A 30 20.49 -2.93 15.88
CA LEU A 30 19.70 -2.34 14.81
C LEU A 30 18.21 -2.37 15.16
N ALA A 31 17.53 -1.24 14.97
CA ALA A 31 16.08 -1.16 14.99
C ALA A 31 15.56 -0.77 13.60
N VAL A 32 14.56 -1.49 13.10
CA VAL A 32 13.98 -1.25 11.79
C VAL A 32 12.49 -0.98 11.91
N ALA A 33 12.06 0.20 11.47
CA ALA A 33 10.67 0.50 11.23
C ALA A 33 10.33 0.07 9.79
N TYR A 34 9.65 -1.05 9.64
CA TYR A 34 9.34 -1.60 8.31
C TYR A 34 8.15 -0.94 7.61
N LEU A 35 7.48 -0.01 8.28
CA LEU A 35 6.41 0.82 7.73
C LEU A 35 6.58 2.26 8.22
N GLU A 36 6.10 3.20 7.44
CA GLU A 36 5.97 4.59 7.84
C GLU A 36 4.90 4.79 8.92
N GLY A 37 4.84 5.98 9.51
CA GLY A 37 3.85 6.33 10.53
C GLY A 37 4.16 5.74 11.89
N GLY A 38 3.20 5.08 12.53
CA GLY A 38 3.30 4.62 13.92
C GLY A 38 4.55 3.80 14.24
N SER A 39 4.93 2.86 13.37
CA SER A 39 6.15 2.06 13.56
C SER A 39 7.42 2.91 13.46
N ALA A 40 7.46 3.85 12.53
CA ALA A 40 8.60 4.77 12.40
C ALA A 40 8.71 5.70 13.62
N TYR A 41 7.58 6.23 14.10
CA TYR A 41 7.52 7.05 15.31
C TYR A 41 7.97 6.27 16.53
N TYR A 42 7.48 5.03 16.68
CA TYR A 42 7.84 4.18 17.80
C TYR A 42 9.35 3.87 17.82
N VAL A 43 9.91 3.46 16.69
CA VAL A 43 11.35 3.19 16.59
C VAL A 43 12.16 4.45 16.85
N ALA A 44 11.71 5.61 16.37
CA ALA A 44 12.40 6.88 16.60
C ALA A 44 12.47 7.25 18.09
N ASP A 45 11.33 7.12 18.79
CA ASP A 45 11.14 7.74 20.12
C ASP A 45 11.23 6.74 21.28
N HIS A 46 10.97 5.44 21.06
CA HIS A 46 10.80 4.45 22.12
C HIS A 46 11.77 3.25 22.05
N VAL A 47 12.57 3.15 21.00
CA VAL A 47 13.55 2.06 20.87
C VAL A 47 14.97 2.60 21.01
N ASN A 48 15.75 2.03 21.93
CA ASN A 48 17.18 2.29 22.04
C ASN A 48 17.91 1.37 21.06
N ALA A 49 18.65 1.93 20.11
CA ALA A 49 19.44 1.15 19.16
C ALA A 49 20.71 1.91 18.72
N LYS A 50 21.78 1.17 18.39
CA LYS A 50 23.02 1.75 17.86
C LYS A 50 22.81 2.31 16.45
N LYS A 51 21.92 1.69 15.68
CA LYS A 51 21.49 2.08 14.35
C LYS A 51 19.98 1.98 14.21
N LYS A 52 19.39 2.93 13.49
CA LYS A 52 17.95 2.93 13.20
C LYS A 52 17.71 3.07 11.70
N ALA A 53 16.80 2.28 11.16
CA ALA A 53 16.37 2.37 9.77
C ALA A 53 14.85 2.45 9.66
N ALA A 54 14.35 3.15 8.64
CA ALA A 54 12.93 3.21 8.34
C ALA A 54 12.66 2.86 6.87
N PHE A 55 11.54 2.21 6.62
CA PHE A 55 11.00 1.98 5.28
C PHE A 55 9.80 2.88 5.02
N VAL A 56 9.70 3.37 3.78
CA VAL A 56 8.57 4.16 3.27
C VAL A 56 8.03 3.46 2.03
N HIS A 57 6.77 2.99 2.12
CA HIS A 57 6.12 2.18 1.09
C HIS A 57 5.12 2.97 0.23
N ILE A 58 4.84 4.22 0.59
CA ILE A 58 3.74 5.00 0.01
C ILE A 58 4.23 6.26 -0.69
N ALA A 59 3.41 6.80 -1.58
CA ALA A 59 3.57 8.16 -2.11
C ALA A 59 3.23 9.16 -0.98
N TYR A 60 4.25 9.58 -0.26
CA TYR A 60 4.19 10.27 1.03
C TYR A 60 3.15 11.41 1.07
N GLY A 61 3.21 12.33 0.11
CA GLY A 61 2.32 13.50 0.08
C GLY A 61 0.85 13.20 -0.17
N ASN A 62 0.53 12.01 -0.68
CA ASN A 62 -0.85 11.61 -0.99
C ASN A 62 -1.50 10.79 0.12
N SER A 63 -0.76 10.51 1.19
CA SER A 63 -1.14 9.51 2.19
C SER A 63 -1.57 10.14 3.53
N GLY A 64 -1.64 11.46 3.60
CA GLY A 64 -2.09 12.20 4.78
C GLY A 64 -1.05 12.33 5.89
N TYR A 65 0.21 11.93 5.65
CA TYR A 65 1.33 12.23 6.53
C TYR A 65 1.85 13.65 6.28
N THR A 66 2.35 14.30 7.33
CA THR A 66 2.93 15.65 7.26
C THR A 66 4.20 15.73 8.09
N ARG A 67 5.06 16.70 7.77
CA ARG A 67 6.28 16.94 8.55
C ARG A 67 6.01 17.26 10.03
N GLU A 68 4.91 17.99 10.29
CA GLU A 68 4.50 18.34 11.65
C GLU A 68 4.12 17.10 12.45
N MET A 69 3.49 16.13 11.82
CA MET A 69 3.13 14.85 12.42
C MET A 69 4.35 13.96 12.65
N ASP A 70 5.27 13.96 11.70
CA ASP A 70 6.50 13.16 11.80
C ASP A 70 7.49 13.74 12.80
N ARG A 71 7.42 15.05 13.08
CA ARG A 71 8.38 15.77 13.93
C ARG A 71 9.81 15.50 13.45
N ASP A 72 10.69 15.01 14.35
CA ASP A 72 12.09 14.65 14.10
C ASP A 72 12.31 13.14 13.82
N CYS A 73 11.23 12.40 13.55
CA CYS A 73 11.28 10.95 13.36
C CYS A 73 12.35 10.51 12.36
N TYR A 74 12.32 11.09 11.16
CA TYR A 74 13.28 10.74 10.11
C TYR A 74 14.69 11.33 10.33
N GLU A 75 14.82 12.35 11.15
CA GLU A 75 16.13 12.86 11.60
C GLU A 75 16.86 11.79 12.41
N LYS A 76 16.13 11.09 13.28
CA LYS A 76 16.65 10.03 14.16
C LYS A 76 17.00 8.73 13.44
N MET A 77 16.67 8.59 12.17
CA MET A 77 17.04 7.42 11.38
C MET A 77 18.41 7.60 10.75
N ASP A 78 19.29 6.61 10.88
CA ASP A 78 20.56 6.55 10.17
C ASP A 78 20.37 6.31 8.67
N GLN A 79 19.37 5.49 8.31
CA GLN A 79 19.05 5.14 6.94
C GLN A 79 17.54 5.12 6.71
N ILE A 80 17.12 5.59 5.54
CA ILE A 80 15.72 5.55 5.09
C ILE A 80 15.68 4.78 3.77
N PHE A 81 14.82 3.78 3.70
CA PHE A 81 14.60 2.99 2.50
C PHE A 81 13.23 3.30 1.91
N THR A 82 13.19 3.48 0.59
CA THR A 82 11.95 3.62 -0.18
C THR A 82 11.84 2.44 -1.13
N VAL A 83 10.63 1.93 -1.34
CA VAL A 83 10.42 0.70 -2.11
C VAL A 83 10.52 0.87 -3.64
N SER A 84 10.65 2.11 -4.10
CA SER A 84 10.83 2.43 -5.53
C SER A 84 11.46 3.81 -5.70
N GLN A 85 11.99 4.08 -6.91
CA GLN A 85 12.46 5.43 -7.29
C GLN A 85 11.35 6.47 -7.22
N GLU A 86 10.12 6.08 -7.55
CA GLU A 86 8.95 6.96 -7.46
C GLU A 86 8.67 7.35 -6.01
N THR A 87 8.65 6.38 -5.10
CA THR A 87 8.49 6.62 -3.65
C THR A 87 9.61 7.50 -3.12
N ARG A 88 10.88 7.27 -3.55
CA ARG A 88 12.02 8.11 -3.20
C ARG A 88 11.80 9.56 -3.63
N ARG A 89 11.42 9.78 -4.88
CA ARG A 89 11.16 11.11 -5.42
C ARG A 89 10.06 11.83 -4.63
N HIS A 90 8.95 11.16 -4.34
CA HIS A 90 7.87 11.73 -3.52
C HIS A 90 8.31 12.06 -2.10
N PHE A 91 9.05 11.18 -1.44
CA PHE A 91 9.54 11.41 -0.09
C PHE A 91 10.48 12.62 -0.05
N LEU A 92 11.41 12.72 -0.99
CA LEU A 92 12.39 13.82 -1.06
C LEU A 92 11.77 15.18 -1.43
N GLN A 93 10.54 15.25 -1.94
CA GLN A 93 9.81 16.50 -2.08
C GLN A 93 9.46 17.13 -0.71
N PHE A 94 9.31 16.28 0.32
CA PHE A 94 9.03 16.71 1.68
C PHE A 94 10.29 16.82 2.53
N TYR A 95 11.30 16.00 2.25
CA TYR A 95 12.53 15.86 3.03
C TYR A 95 13.78 15.90 2.14
N PRO A 96 14.02 17.00 1.39
CA PRO A 96 15.18 17.10 0.51
C PRO A 96 16.51 17.02 1.26
N GLU A 97 16.53 17.43 2.52
CA GLU A 97 17.70 17.39 3.42
C GLU A 97 18.20 15.97 3.68
N TYR A 98 17.36 14.95 3.50
CA TYR A 98 17.72 13.55 3.76
C TYR A 98 18.19 12.79 2.53
N GLU A 99 18.43 13.46 1.39
CA GLU A 99 18.80 12.80 0.13
C GLU A 99 19.95 11.79 0.27
N LYS A 100 20.97 12.12 1.09
CA LYS A 100 22.14 11.27 1.29
C LYS A 100 21.86 9.99 2.07
N LYS A 101 20.81 9.97 2.89
CA LYS A 101 20.41 8.80 3.68
C LYS A 101 19.16 8.08 3.16
N VAL A 102 18.60 8.53 2.03
CA VAL A 102 17.46 7.87 1.40
C VAL A 102 17.92 7.03 0.22
N GLN A 103 17.72 5.71 0.33
CA GLN A 103 18.06 4.74 -0.71
C GLN A 103 16.82 3.96 -1.16
N VAL A 104 16.86 3.43 -2.39
CA VAL A 104 15.83 2.52 -2.87
C VAL A 104 16.18 1.11 -2.47
N PHE A 105 15.22 0.44 -1.84
CA PHE A 105 15.28 -0.97 -1.51
C PHE A 105 13.97 -1.61 -1.98
N HIS A 106 14.01 -2.30 -3.12
CA HIS A 106 12.83 -2.93 -3.68
C HIS A 106 12.30 -4.05 -2.79
N ASN A 107 10.98 -4.23 -2.77
CA ASN A 107 10.37 -5.35 -2.09
C ASN A 107 10.91 -6.67 -2.68
N ILE A 108 11.32 -7.57 -1.79
CA ILE A 108 11.83 -8.88 -2.18
C ILE A 108 10.65 -9.83 -2.38
N LEU A 109 10.62 -10.49 -3.53
CA LEU A 109 9.65 -11.53 -3.86
C LEU A 109 10.39 -12.84 -4.13
N ASP A 110 9.88 -13.93 -3.57
CA ASP A 110 10.34 -15.29 -3.92
C ASP A 110 9.71 -15.72 -5.26
N THR A 111 10.33 -15.27 -6.34
CA THR A 111 9.85 -15.54 -7.71
C THR A 111 9.90 -17.03 -8.05
N ASP A 112 10.86 -17.78 -7.50
CA ASP A 112 10.98 -19.21 -7.72
C ASP A 112 9.85 -19.97 -7.04
N ARG A 113 9.47 -19.56 -5.83
CA ARG A 113 8.31 -20.10 -5.15
C ARG A 113 7.04 -19.83 -5.94
N ILE A 114 6.82 -18.60 -6.37
CA ILE A 114 5.65 -18.21 -7.18
C ILE A 114 5.59 -19.06 -8.47
N ALA A 115 6.71 -19.22 -9.16
CA ALA A 115 6.78 -20.01 -10.38
C ALA A 115 6.46 -21.48 -10.12
N ARG A 116 6.96 -22.07 -9.03
CA ARG A 116 6.65 -23.47 -8.65
C ARG A 116 5.17 -23.62 -8.29
N GLU A 117 4.63 -22.72 -7.46
CA GLU A 117 3.22 -22.77 -7.03
C GLU A 117 2.26 -22.57 -8.23
N ALA A 118 2.64 -21.79 -9.22
CA ALA A 118 1.85 -21.58 -10.45
C ALA A 118 1.74 -22.86 -11.32
N GLN A 119 2.59 -23.88 -11.11
CA GLN A 119 2.49 -25.17 -11.79
C GLN A 119 1.58 -26.18 -11.06
N LEU A 120 1.13 -25.85 -9.84
CA LEU A 120 0.26 -26.76 -9.09
C LEU A 120 -1.13 -26.82 -9.76
N PRO A 121 -1.81 -27.99 -9.64
CA PRO A 121 -3.21 -28.10 -10.12
C PRO A 121 -4.10 -27.04 -9.46
N GLY A 122 -4.93 -26.39 -10.27
CA GLY A 122 -5.83 -25.34 -9.81
C GLY A 122 -6.24 -24.43 -10.95
N GLY A 123 -6.76 -23.27 -10.60
CA GLY A 123 -7.21 -22.27 -11.57
C GLY A 123 -8.71 -22.13 -11.63
N PHE A 124 -9.22 -21.87 -12.81
CA PHE A 124 -10.67 -21.70 -13.00
C PHE A 124 -11.38 -23.07 -12.98
N SER A 125 -12.47 -23.14 -12.24
CA SER A 125 -13.26 -24.38 -12.10
C SER A 125 -14.41 -24.47 -13.09
N ASP A 126 -14.65 -23.44 -13.90
CA ASP A 126 -15.69 -23.39 -14.90
C ASP A 126 -15.21 -23.87 -16.29
N SER A 127 -16.16 -24.12 -17.19
CA SER A 127 -15.91 -24.53 -18.58
C SER A 127 -15.87 -23.35 -19.57
N TYR A 128 -15.73 -22.12 -19.11
CA TYR A 128 -15.74 -20.94 -19.97
C TYR A 128 -14.54 -20.95 -20.92
N THR A 129 -14.76 -20.71 -22.20
CA THR A 129 -13.73 -20.78 -23.25
C THR A 129 -13.33 -19.42 -23.83
N GLY A 130 -14.07 -18.35 -23.49
CA GLY A 130 -13.77 -16.99 -23.93
C GLY A 130 -12.59 -16.35 -23.21
N ILE A 131 -12.43 -15.06 -23.37
CA ILE A 131 -11.38 -14.27 -22.72
C ILE A 131 -11.62 -14.22 -21.20
N ARG A 132 -10.66 -14.68 -20.41
CA ARG A 132 -10.68 -14.56 -18.96
C ARG A 132 -9.80 -13.41 -18.49
N ILE A 133 -10.40 -12.45 -17.78
CA ILE A 133 -9.73 -11.35 -17.13
C ILE A 133 -9.68 -11.67 -15.63
N LEU A 134 -8.52 -11.67 -15.02
CA LEU A 134 -8.35 -11.93 -13.58
C LEU A 134 -7.83 -10.68 -12.88
N THR A 135 -8.49 -10.33 -11.78
CA THR A 135 -7.99 -9.30 -10.85
C THR A 135 -7.92 -9.88 -9.44
N VAL A 136 -6.79 -9.65 -8.76
CA VAL A 136 -6.61 -10.02 -7.36
C VAL A 136 -6.36 -8.75 -6.56
N GLY A 137 -7.23 -8.45 -5.60
CA GLY A 137 -7.06 -7.23 -4.81
C GLY A 137 -8.24 -6.91 -3.90
N ARG A 138 -8.01 -6.05 -2.90
CA ARG A 138 -9.07 -5.58 -2.01
C ARG A 138 -10.18 -4.87 -2.79
N LEU A 139 -11.43 -5.11 -2.42
CA LEU A 139 -12.58 -4.38 -2.93
C LEU A 139 -12.68 -3.04 -2.18
N ALA A 140 -11.85 -2.08 -2.60
CA ALA A 140 -11.72 -0.78 -1.98
C ALA A 140 -11.64 0.31 -3.06
N TYR A 141 -12.07 1.52 -2.72
CA TYR A 141 -12.12 2.67 -3.62
C TYR A 141 -10.84 2.88 -4.45
N GLN A 142 -9.65 2.70 -3.82
CA GLN A 142 -8.37 2.89 -4.51
C GLN A 142 -8.12 1.90 -5.66
N LYS A 143 -8.93 0.83 -5.76
CA LYS A 143 -8.83 -0.18 -6.84
C LYS A 143 -9.71 0.14 -8.03
N ALA A 144 -10.58 1.14 -7.91
CA ALA A 144 -11.42 1.68 -8.98
C ALA A 144 -12.25 0.62 -9.73
N TYR A 145 -12.77 -0.37 -9.00
CA TYR A 145 -13.66 -1.37 -9.58
C TYR A 145 -14.95 -0.77 -10.14
N ASP A 146 -15.44 0.30 -9.51
CA ASP A 146 -16.58 1.10 -9.94
C ASP A 146 -16.43 1.67 -11.37
N ILE A 147 -15.18 1.95 -11.77
CA ILE A 147 -14.83 2.37 -13.14
C ILE A 147 -14.67 1.15 -14.07
N ALA A 148 -14.07 0.08 -13.56
CA ALA A 148 -13.78 -1.12 -14.37
C ALA A 148 -15.05 -1.92 -14.74
N ILE A 149 -16.07 -1.95 -13.87
CA ILE A 149 -17.34 -2.63 -14.14
C ILE A 149 -18.06 -2.07 -15.39
N PRO A 150 -18.27 -0.74 -15.52
CA PRO A 150 -18.82 -0.19 -16.79
C PRO A 150 -17.95 -0.47 -18.02
N ALA A 151 -16.62 -0.49 -17.86
CA ALA A 151 -15.73 -0.85 -18.96
C ALA A 151 -15.95 -2.30 -19.43
N MET A 152 -16.19 -3.23 -18.47
CA MET A 152 -16.52 -4.62 -18.80
C MET A 152 -17.85 -4.72 -19.59
N LYS A 153 -18.86 -3.92 -19.21
CA LYS A 153 -20.09 -3.84 -19.98
C LYS A 153 -19.82 -3.45 -21.45
N LYS A 154 -19.00 -2.41 -21.64
CA LYS A 154 -18.65 -1.96 -22.99
C LYS A 154 -17.91 -3.04 -23.80
N ILE A 155 -16.99 -3.78 -23.18
CA ILE A 155 -16.30 -4.90 -23.85
C ILE A 155 -17.31 -5.92 -24.37
N ARG A 156 -18.34 -6.26 -23.59
CA ARG A 156 -19.40 -7.19 -24.02
C ARG A 156 -20.30 -6.60 -25.11
N GLU A 157 -20.66 -5.34 -25.00
CA GLU A 157 -21.44 -4.62 -26.02
C GLU A 157 -20.69 -4.53 -27.36
N ASP A 158 -19.37 -4.43 -27.35
CA ASP A 158 -18.51 -4.44 -28.53
C ASP A 158 -18.33 -5.87 -29.12
N GLY A 159 -19.01 -6.87 -28.57
CA GLY A 159 -19.08 -8.24 -29.10
C GLY A 159 -17.98 -9.19 -28.63
N TYR A 160 -17.20 -8.80 -27.64
CA TYR A 160 -16.17 -9.69 -27.08
C TYR A 160 -16.78 -10.65 -26.05
N GLU A 161 -16.57 -11.95 -26.23
CA GLU A 161 -16.85 -12.95 -25.21
C GLU A 161 -15.77 -12.89 -24.12
N ALA A 162 -16.02 -12.13 -23.08
CA ALA A 162 -15.10 -11.96 -21.96
C ALA A 162 -15.82 -12.16 -20.62
N ARG A 163 -15.11 -12.80 -19.68
CA ARG A 163 -15.55 -12.96 -18.29
C ARG A 163 -14.48 -12.41 -17.36
N TRP A 164 -14.90 -11.62 -16.38
CA TRP A 164 -13.99 -11.02 -15.40
C TRP A 164 -14.15 -11.69 -14.04
N TYR A 165 -13.06 -12.24 -13.55
CA TYR A 165 -12.93 -12.90 -12.26
C TYR A 165 -12.22 -11.97 -11.28
N VAL A 166 -12.85 -11.72 -10.15
CA VAL A 166 -12.31 -10.83 -9.11
C VAL A 166 -12.11 -11.62 -7.81
N LEU A 167 -10.88 -11.76 -7.38
CA LEU A 167 -10.51 -12.39 -6.12
C LEU A 167 -10.17 -11.33 -5.08
N GLY A 168 -11.02 -11.17 -4.08
CA GLY A 168 -10.79 -10.19 -3.03
C GLY A 168 -12.00 -9.93 -2.15
N GLU A 169 -11.72 -9.26 -1.04
CA GLU A 169 -12.71 -8.78 -0.09
C GLU A 169 -12.50 -7.30 0.19
N GLY A 170 -13.53 -6.60 0.67
CA GLY A 170 -13.42 -5.21 1.05
C GLY A 170 -14.75 -4.49 1.27
N SER A 171 -14.67 -3.26 1.75
CA SER A 171 -15.82 -2.43 2.11
C SER A 171 -16.75 -2.12 0.94
N GLU A 172 -16.24 -2.15 -0.29
CA GLU A 172 -17.00 -1.81 -1.49
C GLU A 172 -17.83 -2.98 -2.06
N ARG A 173 -17.69 -4.21 -1.52
CA ARG A 173 -18.34 -5.42 -2.08
C ARG A 173 -19.82 -5.19 -2.41
N ASN A 174 -20.61 -4.77 -1.44
CA ASN A 174 -22.06 -4.63 -1.62
C ASN A 174 -22.41 -3.58 -2.69
N ALA A 175 -21.67 -2.48 -2.75
CA ALA A 175 -21.88 -1.44 -3.75
C ALA A 175 -21.51 -1.93 -5.16
N LEU A 176 -20.41 -2.67 -5.28
CA LEU A 176 -19.96 -3.23 -6.56
C LEU A 176 -20.90 -4.34 -7.07
N GLU A 177 -21.36 -5.24 -6.20
CA GLU A 177 -22.35 -6.27 -6.56
C GLU A 177 -23.67 -5.65 -7.03
N LYS A 178 -24.13 -4.57 -6.39
CA LYS A 178 -25.29 -3.81 -6.85
C LYS A 178 -25.06 -3.21 -8.23
N GLN A 179 -23.91 -2.59 -8.49
CA GLN A 179 -23.56 -2.02 -9.78
C GLN A 179 -23.49 -3.09 -10.88
N ILE A 180 -22.93 -4.28 -10.58
CA ILE A 180 -22.92 -5.43 -11.49
C ILE A 180 -24.34 -5.84 -11.87
N ALA A 181 -25.24 -5.92 -10.88
CA ALA A 181 -26.64 -6.28 -11.11
C ALA A 181 -27.38 -5.23 -11.97
N GLU A 182 -27.19 -3.95 -11.66
CA GLU A 182 -27.81 -2.84 -12.43
C GLU A 182 -27.34 -2.80 -13.89
N LEU A 183 -26.13 -3.26 -14.17
CA LEU A 183 -25.56 -3.29 -15.51
C LEU A 183 -25.77 -4.63 -16.24
N GLY A 184 -26.42 -5.63 -15.60
CA GLY A 184 -26.70 -6.93 -16.18
C GLY A 184 -25.43 -7.77 -16.43
N LEU A 185 -24.45 -7.69 -15.54
CA LEU A 185 -23.14 -8.35 -15.65
C LEU A 185 -22.96 -9.52 -14.66
N GLN A 186 -24.05 -10.13 -14.20
CA GLN A 186 -24.06 -11.14 -13.12
C GLN A 186 -23.59 -12.54 -13.55
N GLU A 187 -23.30 -12.81 -14.82
CA GLU A 187 -22.90 -14.12 -15.34
C GLU A 187 -21.39 -14.26 -15.49
#